data_76a72755f88f1cd893c7f6924bb1fc13
#
_entry.id   76a72755f88f1cd893c7f6924bb1fc13
#
_cell.length_a   1.000
_cell.length_b   1.000
_cell.length_c   1.000
_cell.angle_alpha   90.00
_cell.angle_beta   90.00
_cell.angle_gamma   90.00
#
_symmetry.space_group_name_H-M   'P 1'
#
loop_
_entity.id
_entity.type
_entity.pdbx_description
1 polymer ?
#
loop_
_entity_poly.entity_id
_entity_poly.type
_entity_poly.pdbx_seq_one_letter_code
_entity_poly.pdbx_strand_id
1 'polypeptide(L)'
;MAHVSLPHDAKAGPTKSEVRAVLLSKLDLTPTDHFAEVGSCTGAVTVEAARRAGRVTALERKPERVETSRKNLAANEVGGSVELRESEAPEGLPTDADALFLGGSRNYEAVLDHAVEHRIDRVVMNVSRLEVAGAATAAFRERGLLDEVVQFQVSHGYELAGATSFDSQNPVYMLVGGAGEVAADGGKAAMDDGGAATDGGETSTDGDERVRGTERSPGDSTGGGRR
;
A
#
# COMPACT_ATOMS: atom_id res chain seq x y z
N MET A 1 12.09 -0.50 -19.77
CA MET A 1 11.26 0.68 -19.43
C MET A 1 12.18 1.88 -19.28
N ALA A 2 11.82 3.06 -19.80
CA ALA A 2 12.62 4.26 -19.60
C ALA A 2 12.54 4.65 -18.10
N HIS A 3 13.70 4.95 -17.52
CA HIS A 3 13.80 5.40 -16.13
C HIS A 3 12.99 6.68 -15.91
N VAL A 4 12.29 6.80 -14.77
CA VAL A 4 11.60 8.04 -14.38
C VAL A 4 12.63 9.00 -13.81
N SER A 5 12.76 10.16 -14.41
CA SER A 5 13.62 11.24 -13.92
C SER A 5 12.81 12.14 -12.97
N LEU A 6 13.27 12.31 -11.73
CA LEU A 6 12.63 13.16 -10.73
C LEU A 6 13.66 14.18 -10.20
N PRO A 7 14.09 15.16 -11.03
CA PRO A 7 15.08 16.14 -10.60
C PRO A 7 14.57 17.10 -9.52
N HIS A 8 13.27 17.15 -9.29
CA HIS A 8 12.65 17.99 -8.26
C HIS A 8 11.97 17.13 -7.21
N ASP A 9 12.30 17.37 -5.95
CA ASP A 9 11.77 16.61 -4.81
C ASP A 9 10.64 17.37 -4.10
N ALA A 10 9.82 16.59 -3.36
CA ALA A 10 8.80 17.10 -2.48
C ALA A 10 8.94 16.42 -1.11
N LYS A 11 8.59 17.13 -0.03
CA LYS A 11 8.77 16.66 1.36
C LYS A 11 8.21 15.24 1.64
N ALA A 12 7.19 14.81 0.89
CA ALA A 12 6.61 13.47 1.06
C ALA A 12 7.41 12.38 0.33
N GLY A 13 8.34 12.77 -0.56
CA GLY A 13 9.05 11.86 -1.44
C GLY A 13 8.15 11.22 -2.51
N PRO A 14 8.75 10.56 -3.50
CA PRO A 14 8.01 9.78 -4.50
C PRO A 14 7.53 8.45 -3.91
N THR A 15 6.48 7.88 -4.51
CA THR A 15 6.14 6.47 -4.31
C THR A 15 7.35 5.62 -4.72
N LYS A 16 7.72 4.64 -3.89
CA LYS A 16 8.86 3.74 -4.13
C LYS A 16 8.74 3.05 -5.49
N SER A 17 9.85 2.84 -6.19
CA SER A 17 9.84 2.24 -7.54
C SER A 17 9.22 0.85 -7.57
N GLU A 18 9.50 0.03 -6.57
CA GLU A 18 8.98 -1.32 -6.42
C GLU A 18 7.46 -1.30 -6.23
N VAL A 19 6.97 -0.39 -5.39
CA VAL A 19 5.54 -0.19 -5.15
C VAL A 19 4.84 0.35 -6.39
N ARG A 20 5.48 1.30 -7.14
CA ARG A 20 4.93 1.80 -8.39
C ARG A 20 4.81 0.72 -9.46
N ALA A 21 5.81 -0.15 -9.56
CA ALA A 21 5.78 -1.25 -10.53
C ALA A 21 4.56 -2.17 -10.32
N VAL A 22 4.27 -2.51 -9.06
CA VAL A 22 3.10 -3.34 -8.74
C VAL A 22 1.81 -2.54 -8.89
N LEU A 23 1.76 -1.28 -8.43
CA LEU A 23 0.62 -0.38 -8.62
C LEU A 23 0.20 -0.32 -10.09
N LEU A 24 1.14 -0.06 -10.99
CA LEU A 24 0.85 0.04 -12.42
C LEU A 24 0.45 -1.28 -13.06
N SER A 25 0.93 -2.40 -12.52
CA SER A 25 0.47 -3.73 -12.91
C SER A 25 -0.98 -3.99 -12.47
N LYS A 26 -1.38 -3.52 -11.27
CA LYS A 26 -2.75 -3.65 -10.78
C LYS A 26 -3.74 -2.72 -11.51
N LEU A 27 -3.27 -1.55 -11.91
CA LEU A 27 -4.07 -0.60 -12.70
C LEU A 27 -4.26 -1.04 -14.16
N ASP A 28 -3.38 -1.89 -14.70
CA ASP A 28 -3.39 -2.44 -16.07
C ASP A 28 -3.79 -1.41 -17.15
N LEU A 29 -3.11 -0.25 -17.11
CA LEU A 29 -3.44 0.90 -17.96
C LEU A 29 -3.15 0.64 -19.43
N THR A 30 -4.10 1.01 -20.28
CA THR A 30 -4.05 0.94 -21.74
C THR A 30 -4.05 2.33 -22.40
N PRO A 31 -3.64 2.46 -23.67
CA PRO A 31 -3.65 3.74 -24.38
C PRO A 31 -5.04 4.37 -24.56
N THR A 32 -6.12 3.64 -24.31
CA THR A 32 -7.49 4.14 -24.38
C THR A 32 -8.02 4.64 -23.05
N ASP A 33 -7.34 4.32 -21.94
CA ASP A 33 -7.81 4.64 -20.59
C ASP A 33 -7.65 6.12 -20.25
N HIS A 34 -8.60 6.60 -19.45
CA HIS A 34 -8.47 7.82 -18.66
C HIS A 34 -8.12 7.43 -17.21
N PHE A 35 -6.89 7.73 -16.82
CA PHE A 35 -6.42 7.50 -15.47
C PHE A 35 -6.55 8.76 -14.61
N ALA A 36 -7.12 8.62 -13.41
CA ALA A 36 -7.19 9.67 -12.40
C ALA A 36 -6.23 9.38 -11.24
N GLU A 37 -5.52 10.40 -10.76
CA GLU A 37 -4.60 10.30 -9.62
C GLU A 37 -4.94 11.33 -8.55
N VAL A 38 -5.06 10.90 -7.30
CA VAL A 38 -5.21 11.76 -6.12
C VAL A 38 -3.90 11.83 -5.36
N GLY A 39 -3.31 13.03 -5.31
CA GLY A 39 -2.05 13.29 -4.62
C GLY A 39 -0.81 13.03 -5.46
N SER A 40 -0.69 13.71 -6.61
CA SER A 40 0.44 13.51 -7.54
C SER A 40 1.81 13.82 -6.93
N CYS A 41 1.89 14.73 -5.97
CA CYS A 41 3.09 15.04 -5.19
C CYS A 41 4.33 15.37 -6.05
N THR A 42 5.21 14.39 -6.31
CA THR A 42 6.38 14.53 -7.20
C THR A 42 6.04 14.23 -8.67
N GLY A 43 4.86 13.71 -8.97
CA GLY A 43 4.47 13.26 -10.31
C GLY A 43 5.06 11.91 -10.74
N ALA A 44 5.66 11.15 -9.81
CA ALA A 44 6.31 9.88 -10.16
C ALA A 44 5.35 8.84 -10.74
N VAL A 45 4.14 8.72 -10.18
CA VAL A 45 3.09 7.85 -10.70
C VAL A 45 2.49 8.47 -11.97
N THR A 46 2.21 9.78 -11.95
CA THR A 46 1.69 10.53 -13.10
C THR A 46 2.52 10.30 -14.37
N VAL A 47 3.87 10.41 -14.26
CA VAL A 47 4.80 10.19 -15.39
C VAL A 47 4.68 8.77 -15.95
N GLU A 48 4.69 7.76 -15.06
CA GLU A 48 4.62 6.37 -15.51
C GLU A 48 3.25 5.97 -16.05
N ALA A 49 2.17 6.53 -15.48
CA ALA A 49 0.82 6.35 -15.97
C ALA A 49 0.65 7.00 -17.37
N ALA A 50 1.18 8.21 -17.57
CA ALA A 50 1.11 8.91 -18.85
C ALA A 50 1.91 8.26 -19.99
N ARG A 51 2.76 7.29 -19.67
CA ARG A 51 3.45 6.44 -20.68
C ARG A 51 2.58 5.26 -21.13
N ARG A 52 1.46 5.01 -20.45
CA ARG A 52 0.57 3.86 -20.68
C ARG A 52 -0.84 4.28 -21.05
N ALA A 53 -1.43 5.19 -20.28
CA ALA A 53 -2.78 5.71 -20.49
C ALA A 53 -2.80 6.80 -21.55
N GLY A 54 -3.90 6.89 -22.29
CA GLY A 54 -4.10 7.96 -23.29
C GLY A 54 -4.38 9.32 -22.66
N ARG A 55 -5.00 9.33 -21.49
CA ARG A 55 -5.33 10.54 -20.73
C ARG A 55 -5.04 10.34 -19.23
N VAL A 56 -4.49 11.37 -18.60
CA VAL A 56 -4.20 11.39 -17.16
C VAL A 56 -4.72 12.69 -16.57
N THR A 57 -5.55 12.59 -15.53
CA THR A 57 -5.93 13.72 -14.68
C THR A 57 -5.35 13.52 -13.30
N ALA A 58 -4.39 14.35 -12.89
CA ALA A 58 -3.73 14.23 -11.61
C ALA A 58 -4.04 15.43 -10.71
N LEU A 59 -4.55 15.15 -9.51
CA LEU A 59 -4.92 16.14 -8.51
C LEU A 59 -3.83 16.28 -7.46
N GLU A 60 -3.49 17.50 -7.11
CA GLU A 60 -2.67 17.83 -5.96
C GLU A 60 -3.18 19.14 -5.35
N ARG A 61 -3.43 19.15 -4.05
CA ARG A 61 -4.00 20.32 -3.35
C ARG A 61 -2.98 21.40 -2.98
N LYS A 62 -1.68 21.07 -3.01
CA LYS A 62 -0.60 21.98 -2.63
C LYS A 62 0.05 22.57 -3.87
N PRO A 63 -0.04 23.89 -4.08
CA PRO A 63 0.50 24.53 -5.28
C PRO A 63 2.00 24.26 -5.49
N GLU A 64 2.78 24.22 -4.41
CA GLU A 64 4.21 23.91 -4.51
C GLU A 64 4.51 22.49 -5.01
N ARG A 65 3.60 21.54 -4.75
CA ARG A 65 3.72 20.16 -5.26
C ARG A 65 3.20 20.02 -6.69
N VAL A 66 2.16 20.77 -7.05
CA VAL A 66 1.71 20.87 -8.44
C VAL A 66 2.85 21.36 -9.32
N GLU A 67 3.59 22.37 -8.86
CA GLU A 67 4.75 22.90 -9.60
C GLU A 67 5.90 21.86 -9.67
N THR A 68 6.14 21.11 -8.58
CA THR A 68 7.10 20.00 -8.59
C THR A 68 6.73 18.93 -9.60
N SER A 69 5.47 18.47 -9.59
CA SER A 69 4.95 17.52 -10.59
C SER A 69 5.11 18.04 -12.02
N ARG A 70 4.78 19.31 -12.26
CA ARG A 70 4.91 19.92 -13.58
C ARG A 70 6.34 19.89 -14.10
N LYS A 71 7.30 20.26 -13.25
CA LYS A 71 8.73 20.24 -13.59
C LYS A 71 9.24 18.83 -13.85
N ASN A 72 8.83 17.86 -13.03
CA ASN A 72 9.21 16.47 -13.22
C ASN A 72 8.57 15.87 -14.50
N LEU A 73 7.32 16.20 -14.80
CA LEU A 73 6.69 15.82 -16.08
C LEU A 73 7.45 16.37 -17.27
N ALA A 74 7.86 17.64 -17.22
CA ALA A 74 8.66 18.26 -18.31
C ALA A 74 10.04 17.64 -18.49
N ALA A 75 10.59 16.99 -17.45
CA ALA A 75 11.87 16.26 -17.51
C ALA A 75 11.73 14.83 -18.05
N ASN A 76 10.53 14.40 -18.40
CA ASN A 76 10.23 13.05 -18.87
C ASN A 76 9.48 13.08 -20.20
N GLU A 77 9.73 12.06 -21.02
CA GLU A 77 8.89 11.81 -22.19
C GLU A 77 7.64 11.05 -21.75
N VAL A 78 6.48 11.59 -22.08
CA VAL A 78 5.16 11.01 -21.84
C VAL A 78 4.37 10.97 -23.12
N GLY A 79 3.61 9.90 -23.37
CA GLY A 79 2.82 9.74 -24.59
C GLY A 79 1.38 10.21 -24.45
N GLY A 80 0.84 10.15 -23.24
CA GLY A 80 -0.54 10.53 -22.95
C GLY A 80 -0.71 12.04 -22.71
N SER A 81 -1.95 12.51 -22.83
CA SER A 81 -2.33 13.86 -22.40
C SER A 81 -2.39 13.92 -20.88
N VAL A 82 -1.69 14.87 -20.27
CA VAL A 82 -1.67 15.04 -18.80
C VAL A 82 -2.24 16.39 -18.41
N GLU A 83 -3.25 16.35 -17.54
CA GLU A 83 -3.82 17.51 -16.88
C GLU A 83 -3.49 17.47 -15.38
N LEU A 84 -2.69 18.45 -14.91
CA LEU A 84 -2.45 18.67 -13.50
C LEU A 84 -3.42 19.69 -12.94
N ARG A 85 -4.22 19.30 -11.96
CA ARG A 85 -5.22 20.15 -11.29
C ARG A 85 -4.77 20.46 -9.88
N GLU A 86 -4.75 21.74 -9.53
CA GLU A 86 -4.66 22.18 -8.15
C GLU A 86 -6.05 22.05 -7.51
N SER A 87 -6.33 20.92 -6.90
CA SER A 87 -7.63 20.61 -6.30
C SER A 87 -7.50 19.60 -5.18
N GLU A 88 -8.45 19.63 -4.25
CA GLU A 88 -8.63 18.61 -3.22
C GLU A 88 -9.73 17.63 -3.67
N ALA A 89 -9.39 16.33 -3.71
CA ALA A 89 -10.36 15.30 -4.10
C ALA A 89 -11.48 15.15 -3.04
N PRO A 90 -12.71 14.80 -3.46
CA PRO A 90 -13.12 14.37 -4.80
C PRO A 90 -13.34 15.50 -5.81
N GLU A 91 -13.33 16.77 -5.38
CA GLU A 91 -13.48 17.90 -6.28
C GLU A 91 -12.39 17.89 -7.35
N GLY A 92 -12.82 18.08 -8.60
CA GLY A 92 -11.91 18.04 -9.74
C GLY A 92 -11.55 16.64 -10.24
N LEU A 93 -12.06 15.56 -9.65
CA LEU A 93 -11.97 14.23 -10.25
C LEU A 93 -12.81 14.15 -11.54
N PRO A 94 -12.31 13.48 -12.57
CA PRO A 94 -13.11 13.22 -13.77
C PRO A 94 -14.19 12.18 -13.49
N THR A 95 -15.32 12.33 -14.13
CA THR A 95 -16.48 11.41 -14.05
C THR A 95 -16.38 10.25 -15.03
N ASP A 96 -15.41 10.29 -15.93
CA ASP A 96 -15.17 9.35 -17.02
C ASP A 96 -13.80 8.66 -16.89
N ALA A 97 -13.31 8.50 -15.67
CA ALA A 97 -12.08 7.76 -15.42
C ALA A 97 -12.34 6.25 -15.47
N ASP A 98 -11.43 5.51 -16.12
CA ASP A 98 -11.43 4.04 -16.15
C ASP A 98 -10.65 3.46 -14.97
N ALA A 99 -9.67 4.22 -14.48
CA ALA A 99 -8.80 3.82 -13.39
C ALA A 99 -8.47 4.98 -12.45
N LEU A 100 -8.41 4.69 -11.15
CA LEU A 100 -8.19 5.68 -10.09
C LEU A 100 -7.10 5.21 -9.12
N PHE A 101 -6.16 6.10 -8.82
CA PHE A 101 -5.16 5.88 -7.78
C PHE A 101 -5.26 6.92 -6.67
N LEU A 102 -5.29 6.45 -5.44
CA LEU A 102 -5.22 7.29 -4.25
C LEU A 102 -3.80 7.17 -3.64
N GLY A 103 -2.96 8.18 -3.89
CA GLY A 103 -1.62 8.32 -3.31
C GLY A 103 -1.62 8.98 -1.92
N GLY A 104 -2.80 9.30 -1.38
CA GLY A 104 -3.01 9.91 -0.08
C GLY A 104 -4.30 9.45 0.55
N SER A 105 -4.41 9.65 1.88
CA SER A 105 -5.54 9.17 2.68
C SER A 105 -6.54 10.26 3.10
N ARG A 106 -6.38 11.50 2.60
CA ARG A 106 -7.34 12.56 2.90
C ARG A 106 -8.61 12.37 2.06
N ASN A 107 -9.76 12.50 2.69
CA ASN A 107 -11.08 12.39 2.05
C ASN A 107 -11.28 11.08 1.25
N TYR A 108 -10.52 10.02 1.56
CA TYR A 108 -10.56 8.78 0.77
C TYR A 108 -11.97 8.19 0.71
N GLU A 109 -12.79 8.32 1.75
CA GLU A 109 -14.17 7.82 1.74
C GLU A 109 -15.00 8.50 0.66
N ALA A 110 -14.95 9.84 0.56
CA ALA A 110 -15.65 10.58 -0.49
C ALA A 110 -15.10 10.28 -1.89
N VAL A 111 -13.80 9.98 -2.01
CA VAL A 111 -13.20 9.54 -3.28
C VAL A 111 -13.68 8.14 -3.67
N LEU A 112 -13.86 7.24 -2.70
CA LEU A 112 -14.44 5.91 -2.95
C LEU A 112 -15.93 6.01 -3.32
N ASP A 113 -16.69 6.93 -2.70
CA ASP A 113 -18.08 7.20 -3.08
C ASP A 113 -18.17 7.69 -4.54
N HIS A 114 -17.27 8.59 -4.95
CA HIS A 114 -17.12 9.03 -6.34
C HIS A 114 -16.81 7.85 -7.27
N ALA A 115 -15.90 6.94 -6.87
CA ALA A 115 -15.56 5.77 -7.68
C ALA A 115 -16.76 4.83 -7.90
N VAL A 116 -17.60 4.63 -6.88
CA VAL A 116 -18.85 3.85 -6.99
C VAL A 116 -19.86 4.56 -7.89
N GLU A 117 -20.09 5.86 -7.66
CA GLU A 117 -21.06 6.65 -8.42
C GLU A 117 -20.76 6.64 -9.92
N HIS A 118 -19.50 6.77 -10.29
CA HIS A 118 -19.04 6.84 -11.67
C HIS A 118 -18.54 5.51 -12.22
N ARG A 119 -18.70 4.41 -11.46
CA ARG A 119 -18.36 3.04 -11.86
C ARG A 119 -16.92 2.90 -12.37
N ILE A 120 -15.96 3.46 -11.62
CA ILE A 120 -14.54 3.35 -11.97
C ILE A 120 -14.09 1.91 -11.82
N ASP A 121 -13.67 1.28 -12.91
CA ASP A 121 -13.40 -0.17 -13.00
C ASP A 121 -12.23 -0.60 -12.11
N ARG A 122 -11.19 0.24 -12.00
CA ARG A 122 -9.95 -0.11 -11.29
C ARG A 122 -9.59 1.00 -10.30
N VAL A 123 -9.58 0.64 -9.02
CA VAL A 123 -9.28 1.56 -7.92
C VAL A 123 -8.15 0.99 -7.08
N VAL A 124 -7.06 1.74 -6.94
CA VAL A 124 -5.94 1.35 -6.07
C VAL A 124 -5.64 2.45 -5.07
N MET A 125 -5.45 2.08 -3.81
CA MET A 125 -5.07 3.01 -2.75
C MET A 125 -3.81 2.53 -2.03
N ASN A 126 -2.83 3.44 -1.86
CA ASN A 126 -1.63 3.17 -1.08
C ASN A 126 -1.65 3.94 0.24
N VAL A 127 -1.43 3.25 1.35
CA VAL A 127 -1.27 3.84 2.67
C VAL A 127 -0.08 3.22 3.42
N SER A 128 0.55 4.01 4.28
CA SER A 128 1.71 3.56 5.08
C SER A 128 1.41 3.43 6.57
N ARG A 129 0.21 3.82 7.02
CA ARG A 129 -0.22 3.73 8.42
C ARG A 129 -1.19 2.59 8.58
N LEU A 130 -0.91 1.69 9.52
CA LEU A 130 -1.71 0.49 9.76
C LEU A 130 -3.17 0.79 10.11
N GLU A 131 -3.40 1.82 10.94
CA GLU A 131 -4.75 2.24 11.34
C GLU A 131 -5.56 2.73 10.13
N VAL A 132 -4.91 3.49 9.25
CA VAL A 132 -5.55 3.97 8.01
C VAL A 132 -5.80 2.80 7.06
N ALA A 133 -4.87 1.85 6.96
CA ALA A 133 -5.06 0.66 6.13
C ALA A 133 -6.26 -0.18 6.59
N GLY A 134 -6.41 -0.36 7.91
CA GLY A 134 -7.57 -1.07 8.49
C GLY A 134 -8.88 -0.35 8.18
N ALA A 135 -8.96 0.96 8.43
CA ALA A 135 -10.16 1.77 8.17
C ALA A 135 -10.48 1.80 6.66
N ALA A 136 -9.49 2.00 5.80
CA ALA A 136 -9.68 2.00 4.35
C ALA A 136 -10.14 0.63 3.83
N THR A 137 -9.60 -0.47 4.39
CA THR A 137 -10.05 -1.84 4.04
C THR A 137 -11.54 -2.03 4.36
N ALA A 138 -12.00 -1.55 5.52
CA ALA A 138 -13.42 -1.58 5.87
C ALA A 138 -14.25 -0.74 4.88
N ALA A 139 -13.82 0.49 4.57
CA ALA A 139 -14.50 1.38 3.66
C ALA A 139 -14.62 0.83 2.21
N PHE A 140 -13.58 0.14 1.71
CA PHE A 140 -13.64 -0.56 0.43
C PHE A 140 -14.64 -1.71 0.45
N ARG A 141 -14.66 -2.52 1.54
CA ARG A 141 -15.62 -3.64 1.69
C ARG A 141 -17.06 -3.18 1.76
N GLU A 142 -17.33 -2.13 2.55
CA GLU A 142 -18.68 -1.55 2.70
C GLU A 142 -19.26 -1.07 1.37
N ARG A 143 -18.39 -0.64 0.46
CA ARG A 143 -18.77 -0.18 -0.88
C ARG A 143 -18.74 -1.27 -1.96
N GLY A 144 -18.38 -2.49 -1.59
CA GLY A 144 -18.24 -3.60 -2.54
C GLY A 144 -17.11 -3.43 -3.54
N LEU A 145 -16.09 -2.61 -3.19
CA LEU A 145 -14.98 -2.31 -4.08
C LEU A 145 -13.77 -3.24 -3.87
N LEU A 146 -13.65 -3.91 -2.72
CA LEU A 146 -12.41 -4.59 -2.33
C LEU A 146 -12.24 -5.93 -3.03
N ASP A 147 -11.15 -6.07 -3.77
CA ASP A 147 -10.70 -7.34 -4.35
C ASP A 147 -9.51 -7.92 -3.58
N GLU A 148 -8.50 -7.10 -3.29
CA GLU A 148 -7.23 -7.56 -2.73
C GLU A 148 -6.62 -6.53 -1.76
N VAL A 149 -5.89 -7.01 -0.75
CA VAL A 149 -5.01 -6.20 0.09
C VAL A 149 -3.62 -6.79 0.06
N VAL A 150 -2.63 -5.98 -0.30
CA VAL A 150 -1.22 -6.38 -0.37
C VAL A 150 -0.39 -5.53 0.57
N GLN A 151 0.50 -6.14 1.34
CA GLN A 151 1.51 -5.45 2.13
C GLN A 151 2.87 -5.57 1.47
N PHE A 152 3.56 -4.44 1.29
CA PHE A 152 4.94 -4.39 0.81
C PHE A 152 5.88 -4.02 1.94
N GLN A 153 6.93 -4.82 2.10
CA GLN A 153 8.10 -4.47 2.89
C GLN A 153 9.30 -4.39 1.95
N VAL A 154 9.82 -3.19 1.75
CA VAL A 154 10.99 -2.94 0.89
C VAL A 154 12.20 -2.71 1.76
N SER A 155 13.29 -3.41 1.45
CA SER A 155 14.58 -3.22 2.12
C SER A 155 15.68 -3.14 1.06
N HIS A 156 16.58 -2.18 1.20
CA HIS A 156 17.70 -2.02 0.29
C HIS A 156 19.00 -2.46 0.95
N GLY A 157 19.79 -3.26 0.24
CA GLY A 157 21.11 -3.67 0.67
C GLY A 157 22.11 -2.51 0.59
N TYR A 158 22.97 -2.38 1.60
CA TYR A 158 24.12 -1.49 1.60
C TYR A 158 25.35 -2.17 2.20
N GLU A 159 26.53 -1.66 1.87
CA GLU A 159 27.76 -2.19 2.42
C GLU A 159 28.01 -1.67 3.85
N LEU A 160 28.29 -2.58 4.77
CA LEU A 160 28.69 -2.29 6.13
C LEU A 160 29.85 -3.21 6.55
N ALA A 161 31.02 -2.63 6.78
CA ALA A 161 32.22 -3.35 7.25
C ALA A 161 32.58 -4.59 6.41
N GLY A 162 32.48 -4.51 5.09
CA GLY A 162 32.81 -5.60 4.16
C GLY A 162 31.73 -6.67 4.01
N ALA A 163 30.53 -6.45 4.57
CA ALA A 163 29.36 -7.31 4.45
C ALA A 163 28.13 -6.52 3.97
N THR A 164 27.11 -7.21 3.46
CA THR A 164 25.85 -6.58 3.07
C THR A 164 24.91 -6.55 4.26
N SER A 165 24.43 -5.35 4.59
CA SER A 165 23.33 -5.12 5.54
C SER A 165 22.10 -4.57 4.79
N PHE A 166 20.94 -4.49 5.46
CA PHE A 166 19.69 -4.00 4.85
C PHE A 166 19.11 -2.84 5.65
N ASP A 167 18.72 -1.79 4.92
CA ASP A 167 17.89 -0.70 5.42
C ASP A 167 16.44 -0.95 5.05
N SER A 168 15.59 -1.15 6.07
CA SER A 168 14.17 -1.45 5.90
C SER A 168 13.35 -0.18 5.91
N GLN A 169 12.59 0.02 4.86
CA GLN A 169 11.69 1.16 4.73
C GLN A 169 10.33 0.85 5.39
N ASN A 170 9.56 1.90 5.70
CA ASN A 170 8.21 1.72 6.21
C ASN A 170 7.36 0.89 5.25
N PRO A 171 6.53 -0.04 5.77
CA PRO A 171 5.64 -0.84 4.94
C PRO A 171 4.63 0.05 4.21
N VAL A 172 4.16 -0.44 3.07
CA VAL A 172 3.05 0.14 2.31
C VAL A 172 1.96 -0.91 2.20
N TYR A 173 0.74 -0.53 2.51
CA TYR A 173 -0.46 -1.34 2.32
C TYR A 173 -1.14 -0.83 1.05
N MET A 174 -1.34 -1.72 0.09
CA MET A 174 -2.03 -1.44 -1.17
C MET A 174 -3.37 -2.14 -1.15
N LEU A 175 -4.43 -1.36 -1.26
CA LEU A 175 -5.80 -1.86 -1.43
C LEU A 175 -6.13 -1.78 -2.92
N VAL A 176 -6.60 -2.88 -3.46
CA VAL A 176 -6.95 -3.02 -4.88
C VAL A 176 -8.41 -3.40 -4.99
N GLY A 177 -9.10 -2.81 -5.95
CA GLY A 177 -10.49 -3.11 -6.23
C GLY A 177 -11.05 -2.25 -7.36
N GLY A 178 -12.38 -2.18 -7.47
CA GLY A 178 -13.06 -1.39 -8.49
C GLY A 178 -14.56 -1.56 -8.45
N ALA A 179 -15.27 -0.69 -9.16
CA ALA A 179 -16.72 -0.74 -9.32
C ALA A 179 -17.17 -1.43 -10.62
N GLY A 180 -16.23 -2.03 -11.36
CA GLY A 180 -16.53 -2.84 -12.55
C GLY A 180 -17.29 -4.11 -12.19
N GLU A 181 -17.94 -4.75 -13.16
CA GLU A 181 -18.54 -6.07 -12.95
C GLU A 181 -17.45 -7.01 -12.47
N VAL A 182 -17.62 -7.54 -11.25
CA VAL A 182 -16.77 -8.62 -10.73
C VAL A 182 -16.84 -9.74 -11.73
N ALA A 183 -15.78 -9.96 -12.48
CA ALA A 183 -15.63 -11.18 -13.25
C ALA A 183 -15.79 -12.32 -12.24
N ALA A 184 -16.89 -13.08 -12.37
CA ALA A 184 -17.20 -14.22 -11.53
C ALA A 184 -16.20 -15.34 -11.85
N ASP A 185 -14.96 -15.19 -11.43
CA ASP A 185 -14.00 -16.28 -11.38
C ASP A 185 -13.63 -16.55 -9.92
N GLY A 186 -14.24 -17.63 -9.45
CA GLY A 186 -14.26 -18.03 -8.06
C GLY A 186 -12.91 -18.53 -7.55
N GLY A 187 -12.16 -17.65 -6.99
CA GLY A 187 -11.08 -18.00 -6.08
C GLY A 187 -11.52 -17.86 -4.62
N LYS A 188 -12.54 -18.59 -4.21
CA LYS A 188 -12.90 -18.74 -2.81
C LYS A 188 -11.87 -19.64 -2.14
N ALA A 189 -10.73 -19.09 -1.74
CA ALA A 189 -9.90 -19.72 -0.75
C ALA A 189 -10.68 -19.70 0.56
N ALA A 190 -11.39 -20.80 0.83
CA ALA A 190 -11.93 -21.08 2.14
C ALA A 190 -10.74 -21.09 3.11
N MET A 191 -10.64 -20.10 3.97
CA MET A 191 -9.88 -20.26 5.19
C MET A 191 -10.60 -21.30 6.01
N ASP A 192 -10.03 -22.48 6.06
CA ASP A 192 -10.43 -23.57 6.94
C ASP A 192 -10.19 -23.06 8.38
N ASP A 193 -11.29 -22.75 9.03
CA ASP A 193 -11.32 -22.40 10.44
C ASP A 193 -11.13 -23.71 11.20
N GLY A 194 -9.86 -24.03 11.49
CA GLY A 194 -9.46 -25.21 12.24
C GLY A 194 -10.09 -25.21 13.61
N GLY A 195 -11.31 -25.70 13.69
CA GLY A 195 -12.02 -25.98 14.92
C GLY A 195 -11.21 -26.96 15.78
N ALA A 196 -10.76 -26.48 16.94
CA ALA A 196 -10.18 -27.32 17.96
C ALA A 196 -11.17 -28.39 18.40
N ALA A 197 -10.94 -29.62 17.98
CA ALA A 197 -11.61 -30.79 18.53
C ALA A 197 -11.14 -31.01 19.96
N THR A 198 -12.00 -30.74 20.92
CA THR A 198 -11.88 -31.25 22.27
C THR A 198 -12.29 -32.72 22.27
N ASP A 199 -11.31 -33.60 22.29
CA ASP A 199 -11.58 -35.03 22.58
C ASP A 199 -11.37 -35.25 24.08
N GLY A 200 -12.47 -35.54 24.76
CA GLY A 200 -12.53 -36.02 26.12
C GLY A 200 -12.38 -37.53 26.16
N GLY A 201 -11.35 -38.03 26.78
CA GLY A 201 -11.13 -39.45 27.02
C GLY A 201 -10.59 -39.66 28.44
N GLU A 202 -11.47 -40.04 29.35
CA GLU A 202 -11.13 -40.62 30.67
C GLU A 202 -10.40 -41.95 30.49
N THR A 203 -9.42 -42.26 31.31
CA THR A 203 -9.39 -43.38 32.28
C THR A 203 -7.97 -43.64 32.76
N SER A 204 -7.76 -43.45 34.03
CA SER A 204 -7.47 -44.43 35.11
C SER A 204 -6.07 -44.98 35.25
N THR A 205 -5.54 -44.73 36.45
CA THR A 205 -4.90 -45.60 37.45
C THR A 205 -3.40 -45.88 37.33
N ASP A 206 -2.81 -45.54 38.47
CA ASP A 206 -1.80 -46.24 39.29
C ASP A 206 -0.32 -46.19 38.89
N GLY A 207 0.49 -45.84 39.91
CA GLY A 207 1.90 -46.12 39.94
C GLY A 207 2.74 -45.15 40.76
N ASP A 208 2.67 -45.33 42.05
CA ASP A 208 3.58 -44.87 43.11
C ASP A 208 5.05 -45.03 42.71
N GLU A 209 5.89 -43.99 42.90
CA GLU A 209 7.16 -44.17 43.64
C GLU A 209 7.87 -42.82 43.89
N ARG A 210 8.18 -42.66 45.14
CA ARG A 210 8.99 -41.60 45.77
C ARG A 210 10.46 -41.73 45.35
N VAL A 211 11.20 -40.61 45.30
CA VAL A 211 12.49 -40.40 45.98
C VAL A 211 12.92 -38.94 45.92
N ARG A 212 12.92 -38.30 47.06
CA ARG A 212 13.91 -37.40 47.71
C ARG A 212 14.91 -36.70 46.80
N GLY A 213 14.98 -35.35 46.72
CA GLY A 213 15.60 -34.51 47.78
C GLY A 213 16.98 -34.06 47.31
N THR A 214 17.20 -32.77 47.18
CA THR A 214 18.18 -32.01 47.97
C THR A 214 18.17 -30.53 47.55
N GLU A 215 17.99 -29.73 48.56
CA GLU A 215 18.22 -28.28 48.62
C GLU A 215 19.63 -27.88 48.23
N ARG A 216 19.80 -26.70 47.66
CA ARG A 216 20.79 -25.68 48.10
C ARG A 216 20.57 -24.35 47.33
N SER A 217 20.14 -23.35 48.03
CA SER A 217 20.47 -21.93 47.88
C SER A 217 21.58 -21.57 48.86
N PRO A 218 22.09 -20.33 48.94
CA PRO A 218 22.31 -19.24 47.96
C PRO A 218 23.75 -18.72 48.02
N GLY A 219 24.13 -17.83 47.14
CA GLY A 219 25.43 -17.15 47.21
C GLY A 219 25.34 -15.73 46.63
N ASP A 220 25.18 -14.81 47.55
CA ASP A 220 25.35 -13.37 47.47
C ASP A 220 26.82 -13.00 47.25
N SER A 221 27.12 -11.99 46.38
CA SER A 221 28.25 -11.06 46.61
C SER A 221 28.23 -9.89 45.57
N THR A 222 27.80 -8.80 46.00
CA THR A 222 28.33 -7.42 46.06
C THR A 222 29.70 -7.12 45.45
N GLY A 223 29.79 -5.94 44.80
CA GLY A 223 30.97 -5.13 44.61
C GLY A 223 31.20 -4.77 43.14
N GLY A 224 31.15 -3.57 42.67
CA GLY A 224 31.61 -2.31 43.20
C GLY A 224 32.70 -1.77 42.31
N GLY A 225 32.53 -0.54 41.76
CA GLY A 225 33.68 0.29 41.40
C GLY A 225 33.79 0.79 39.96
N ARG A 226 33.32 1.99 39.75
CA ARG A 226 33.96 3.18 39.17
C ARG A 226 35.13 2.99 38.16
N ARG A 227 34.95 3.50 36.96
CA ARG A 227 35.53 4.74 36.42
C ARG A 227 34.98 5.01 35.04
#